data_09fc3a58c8c552c0771b2ef29593b3ec
#
_entry.id   09fc3a58c8c552c0771b2ef29593b3ec
#
_cell.length_a   1.000
_cell.length_b   1.000
_cell.length_c   1.000
_cell.angle_alpha   90.00
_cell.angle_beta   90.00
_cell.angle_gamma   90.00
#
_symmetry.space_group_name_H-M   'P 1'
#
loop_
_entity.id
_entity.type
_entity.pdbx_description
1 polymer ?
#
loop_
_entity_poly.entity_id
_entity_poly.type
_entity_poly.pdbx_seq_one_letter_code
_entity_poly.pdbx_strand_id
1 'polypeptide(L)'
;TGGTAKRLTSSDTAMEAYPTWSRDGKTIAFVNWTDKGLGHIQVVGATGGRAKNVTAQSGHYARPRFSPDGKTIVFEKQEGGGLTSPTRSDQPGIYRIATTGGNAVRVTESGTTPHFAASNDRIFYTESGANKRLLVSVDLNGEAKRSHASGELTTIYEVSPDGNNFAFRQNYEAFVMPLMPGTQEVTASSSGSALPVVKVSKGGADYMHWSRNGDALHWALGPTLYTAQTSTFYPNGPLAKDAKPVKFVSPKDGI
;
A
#
# COMPACT_ATOMS: atom_id res chain seq x y z
N THR A 1 -6.42 20.75 -5.26
CA THR A 1 -6.11 22.11 -4.77
C THR A 1 -4.63 22.16 -4.46
N GLY A 2 -3.83 22.69 -5.40
CA GLY A 2 -2.41 22.90 -5.20
C GLY A 2 -2.15 24.02 -4.19
N GLY A 3 -1.04 23.93 -3.49
CA GLY A 3 -0.51 24.96 -2.60
C GLY A 3 1.01 24.97 -2.67
N THR A 4 1.65 25.91 -2.03
CA THR A 4 3.12 25.92 -1.94
C THR A 4 3.58 24.72 -1.12
N ALA A 5 4.46 23.89 -1.69
CA ALA A 5 5.04 22.76 -1.00
C ALA A 5 5.83 23.24 0.23
N LYS A 6 5.58 22.61 1.38
CA LYS A 6 6.29 22.86 2.62
C LYS A 6 7.03 21.62 3.06
N ARG A 7 8.34 21.75 3.29
CA ARG A 7 9.15 20.68 3.86
C ARG A 7 8.74 20.42 5.31
N LEU A 8 8.47 19.16 5.66
CA LEU A 8 8.06 18.75 7.02
C LEU A 8 9.22 18.29 7.89
N THR A 9 10.27 17.80 7.27
CA THR A 9 11.46 17.23 7.93
C THR A 9 12.68 18.11 7.66
N SER A 10 13.70 18.00 8.49
CA SER A 10 14.89 18.86 8.43
C SER A 10 16.19 18.10 8.08
N SER A 11 16.11 16.81 7.75
CA SER A 11 17.32 16.04 7.41
C SER A 11 17.84 16.43 6.02
N ASP A 12 19.10 16.85 5.94
CA ASP A 12 19.78 17.15 4.67
C ASP A 12 20.72 16.01 4.21
N THR A 13 20.86 14.97 5.02
CA THR A 13 21.82 13.87 4.80
C THR A 13 21.15 12.51 4.59
N ALA A 14 19.89 12.39 4.92
CA ALA A 14 19.14 11.15 4.78
C ALA A 14 18.15 11.22 3.60
N MET A 15 17.99 10.11 2.91
CA MET A 15 16.90 9.92 1.97
C MET A 15 15.63 9.57 2.74
N GLU A 16 14.56 10.27 2.47
CA GLU A 16 13.25 10.03 3.07
C GLU A 16 12.32 9.41 2.02
N ALA A 17 11.81 8.21 2.31
CA ALA A 17 11.06 7.41 1.34
C ALA A 17 9.79 6.80 1.96
N TYR A 18 8.86 6.37 1.09
CA TYR A 18 7.63 5.68 1.45
C TYR A 18 6.75 6.42 2.47
N PRO A 19 6.46 7.72 2.28
CA PRO A 19 5.57 8.43 3.20
C PRO A 19 4.17 7.85 3.19
N THR A 20 3.57 7.76 4.37
CA THR A 20 2.18 7.34 4.53
C THR A 20 1.50 8.11 5.66
N TRP A 21 0.23 8.45 5.47
CA TRP A 21 -0.58 9.15 6.45
C TRP A 21 -1.30 8.19 7.39
N SER A 22 -1.41 8.56 8.67
CA SER A 22 -2.41 7.97 9.56
C SER A 22 -3.82 8.31 9.09
N ARG A 23 -4.80 7.45 9.37
CA ARG A 23 -6.19 7.71 8.92
C ARG A 23 -6.82 8.94 9.54
N ASP A 24 -6.38 9.37 10.70
CA ASP A 24 -6.84 10.62 11.31
C ASP A 24 -6.22 11.89 10.69
N GLY A 25 -5.23 11.70 9.80
CA GLY A 25 -4.52 12.78 9.11
C GLY A 25 -3.57 13.59 10.00
N LYS A 26 -3.20 13.07 11.18
CA LYS A 26 -2.39 13.81 12.15
C LYS A 26 -0.91 13.44 12.14
N THR A 27 -0.57 12.25 11.61
CA THR A 27 0.79 11.69 11.64
C THR A 27 1.18 11.16 10.29
N ILE A 28 2.45 11.31 9.94
CA ILE A 28 3.07 10.72 8.75
C ILE A 28 4.14 9.77 9.23
N ALA A 29 4.15 8.53 8.72
CA ALA A 29 5.24 7.59 8.85
C ALA A 29 6.03 7.53 7.53
N PHE A 30 7.33 7.33 7.62
CA PHE A 30 8.24 7.23 6.48
C PHE A 30 9.49 6.46 6.85
N VAL A 31 10.28 6.10 5.86
CA VAL A 31 11.62 5.53 6.05
C VAL A 31 12.64 6.64 5.91
N ASN A 32 13.48 6.81 6.92
CA ASN A 32 14.64 7.67 6.89
C ASN A 32 15.87 6.79 6.70
N TRP A 33 16.60 6.95 5.59
CA TRP A 33 17.67 6.08 5.14
C TRP A 33 18.99 6.83 5.00
N THR A 34 20.06 6.22 5.45
CA THR A 34 21.43 6.63 5.13
C THR A 34 22.26 5.40 4.73
N ASP A 35 23.21 5.55 3.81
CA ASP A 35 24.03 4.43 3.33
C ASP A 35 24.87 3.78 4.43
N LYS A 36 25.31 4.56 5.41
CA LYS A 36 26.10 4.06 6.53
C LYS A 36 25.27 3.52 7.68
N GLY A 37 24.12 4.15 7.96
CA GLY A 37 23.27 3.84 9.12
C GLY A 37 22.08 2.93 8.81
N LEU A 38 21.87 2.58 7.54
CA LEU A 38 20.66 1.93 7.05
C LEU A 38 19.40 2.76 7.36
N GLY A 39 18.21 2.14 7.33
CA GLY A 39 16.92 2.80 7.49
C GLY A 39 16.33 2.67 8.89
N HIS A 40 15.56 3.68 9.28
CA HIS A 40 14.61 3.61 10.39
C HIS A 40 13.24 3.99 9.89
N ILE A 41 12.20 3.36 10.44
CA ILE A 41 10.84 3.89 10.32
C ILE A 41 10.72 5.03 11.33
N GLN A 42 10.34 6.20 10.82
CA GLN A 42 10.11 7.40 11.61
C GLN A 42 8.66 7.85 11.50
N VAL A 43 8.21 8.59 12.49
CA VAL A 43 6.93 9.29 12.50
C VAL A 43 7.14 10.77 12.80
N VAL A 44 6.33 11.61 12.14
CA VAL A 44 6.30 13.07 12.34
C VAL A 44 4.86 13.56 12.32
N GLY A 45 4.58 14.63 13.05
CA GLY A 45 3.26 15.28 12.99
C GLY A 45 2.97 15.83 11.59
N ALA A 46 1.73 15.81 11.16
CA ALA A 46 1.29 16.31 9.85
C ALA A 46 1.58 17.82 9.64
N THR A 47 1.73 18.57 10.72
CA THR A 47 2.11 19.99 10.70
C THR A 47 3.62 20.23 10.76
N GLY A 48 4.42 19.16 10.81
CA GLY A 48 5.86 19.18 11.00
C GLY A 48 6.25 18.95 12.46
N GLY A 49 7.53 19.15 12.75
CA GLY A 49 8.11 18.96 14.06
C GLY A 49 9.27 17.96 14.02
N ARG A 50 9.74 17.53 15.19
CA ARG A 50 10.82 16.56 15.28
C ARG A 50 10.34 15.15 14.95
N ALA A 51 10.89 14.54 13.91
CA ALA A 51 10.67 13.13 13.61
C ALA A 51 11.26 12.22 14.70
N LYS A 52 10.59 11.12 14.98
CA LYS A 52 10.99 10.13 16.00
C LYS A 52 11.13 8.76 15.37
N ASN A 53 12.19 8.02 15.73
CA ASN A 53 12.34 6.63 15.36
C ASN A 53 11.25 5.80 16.04
N VAL A 54 10.59 4.95 15.26
CA VAL A 54 9.67 3.91 15.72
C VAL A 54 10.43 2.59 15.88
N THR A 55 11.29 2.25 14.91
CA THR A 55 12.17 1.07 15.00
C THR A 55 13.39 1.36 15.86
N ALA A 56 13.67 0.48 16.82
CA ALA A 56 14.85 0.57 17.67
C ALA A 56 16.15 0.25 16.91
N GLN A 57 16.09 -0.73 16.01
CA GLN A 57 17.21 -1.14 15.17
C GLN A 57 17.07 -0.57 13.76
N SER A 58 18.20 -0.30 13.13
CA SER A 58 18.25 0.04 11.71
C SER A 58 18.12 -1.21 10.82
N GLY A 59 17.66 -1.03 9.58
CA GLY A 59 17.49 -2.13 8.63
C GLY A 59 17.02 -1.66 7.27
N HIS A 60 16.82 -2.60 6.35
CA HIS A 60 16.25 -2.35 5.02
C HIS A 60 14.73 -2.31 5.09
N TYR A 61 14.18 -1.25 5.64
CA TYR A 61 12.74 -1.08 5.80
C TYR A 61 12.10 -0.41 4.59
N ALA A 62 10.87 -0.81 4.29
CA ALA A 62 10.09 -0.25 3.19
C ALA A 62 8.59 -0.25 3.52
N ARG A 63 7.86 0.63 2.86
CA ARG A 63 6.38 0.69 2.79
C ARG A 63 5.68 0.58 4.14
N PRO A 64 5.98 1.46 5.12
CA PRO A 64 5.21 1.51 6.35
C PRO A 64 3.75 1.89 6.06
N ARG A 65 2.81 1.27 6.79
CA ARG A 65 1.37 1.55 6.72
C ARG A 65 0.76 1.52 8.11
N PHE A 66 -0.03 2.52 8.44
CA PHE A 66 -0.76 2.57 9.72
C PHE A 66 -1.96 1.63 9.73
N SER A 67 -2.25 1.07 10.91
CA SER A 67 -3.56 0.49 11.21
C SER A 67 -4.66 1.58 11.19
N PRO A 68 -5.94 1.20 11.01
CA PRO A 68 -7.06 2.13 11.05
C PRO A 68 -7.09 3.06 12.27
N ASP A 69 -6.75 2.55 13.45
CA ASP A 69 -6.71 3.29 14.71
C ASP A 69 -5.39 4.07 14.94
N GLY A 70 -4.42 3.94 14.02
CA GLY A 70 -3.12 4.59 14.08
C GLY A 70 -2.16 4.08 15.15
N LYS A 71 -2.49 2.98 15.84
CA LYS A 71 -1.67 2.46 16.95
C LYS A 71 -0.59 1.49 16.51
N THR A 72 -0.73 0.89 15.34
CA THR A 72 0.21 -0.09 14.77
C THR A 72 0.69 0.37 13.41
N ILE A 73 1.96 0.12 13.10
CA ILE A 73 2.54 0.25 11.77
C ILE A 73 2.95 -1.14 11.31
N VAL A 74 2.51 -1.56 10.11
CA VAL A 74 3.05 -2.71 9.39
C VAL A 74 4.04 -2.23 8.34
N PHE A 75 5.06 -3.01 8.05
CA PHE A 75 6.11 -2.64 7.12
C PHE A 75 6.86 -3.86 6.58
N GLU A 76 7.59 -3.67 5.50
CA GLU A 76 8.52 -4.65 4.98
C GLU A 76 9.90 -4.49 5.64
N LYS A 77 10.52 -5.61 5.99
CA LYS A 77 11.96 -5.72 6.18
C LYS A 77 12.52 -6.51 5.01
N GLN A 78 13.23 -5.82 4.14
CA GLN A 78 13.77 -6.38 2.90
C GLN A 78 15.11 -7.07 3.18
N GLU A 79 15.51 -7.99 2.30
CA GLU A 79 16.75 -8.74 2.46
C GLU A 79 18.00 -7.86 2.41
N GLY A 80 18.01 -6.86 1.55
CA GLY A 80 19.22 -6.06 1.28
C GLY A 80 20.28 -6.87 0.51
N GLY A 81 21.52 -6.44 0.56
CA GLY A 81 22.65 -7.13 -0.07
C GLY A 81 22.73 -6.98 -1.60
N GLY A 82 22.01 -6.00 -2.17
CA GLY A 82 22.07 -5.64 -3.59
C GLY A 82 23.16 -4.61 -3.90
N LEU A 83 23.06 -4.00 -5.08
CA LEU A 83 24.01 -2.98 -5.56
C LEU A 83 24.08 -1.72 -4.68
N THR A 84 22.97 -1.40 -4.00
CA THR A 84 22.86 -0.19 -3.16
C THR A 84 23.32 -0.38 -1.73
N SER A 85 23.42 -1.62 -1.26
CA SER A 85 23.92 -1.93 0.09
C SER A 85 24.47 -3.35 0.15
N PRO A 86 25.73 -3.55 0.56
CA PRO A 86 26.31 -4.86 0.76
C PRO A 86 25.79 -5.57 2.02
N THR A 87 25.15 -4.84 2.92
CA THR A 87 24.64 -5.39 4.19
C THR A 87 23.34 -6.11 3.98
N ARG A 88 23.29 -7.38 4.36
CA ARG A 88 22.04 -8.18 4.34
C ARG A 88 21.26 -8.03 5.65
N SER A 89 19.95 -8.03 5.53
CA SER A 89 19.06 -8.11 6.69
C SER A 89 18.88 -9.56 7.13
N ASP A 90 18.94 -9.78 8.44
CA ASP A 90 18.45 -11.03 9.01
C ASP A 90 16.93 -11.05 9.00
N GLN A 91 16.35 -12.23 8.71
CA GLN A 91 14.91 -12.48 8.79
C GLN A 91 14.06 -11.44 8.02
N PRO A 92 14.19 -11.34 6.69
CA PRO A 92 13.29 -10.50 5.89
C PRO A 92 11.83 -10.96 6.04
N GLY A 93 10.88 -10.09 5.71
CA GLY A 93 9.46 -10.39 5.78
C GLY A 93 8.61 -9.18 6.12
N ILE A 94 7.37 -9.43 6.49
CA ILE A 94 6.45 -8.39 6.97
C ILE A 94 6.50 -8.34 8.49
N TYR A 95 6.58 -7.14 9.03
CA TYR A 95 6.66 -6.86 10.46
C TYR A 95 5.57 -5.89 10.88
N ARG A 96 5.22 -5.94 12.16
CA ARG A 96 4.40 -4.94 12.83
C ARG A 96 5.11 -4.36 14.04
N ILE A 97 4.80 -3.11 14.35
CA ILE A 97 5.34 -2.40 15.52
C ILE A 97 4.29 -1.41 16.05
N ALA A 98 4.29 -1.15 17.35
CA ALA A 98 3.47 -0.07 17.90
C ALA A 98 3.97 1.29 17.39
N THR A 99 3.07 2.22 17.07
CA THR A 99 3.43 3.57 16.60
C THR A 99 4.27 4.34 17.63
N THR A 100 4.16 3.99 18.90
CA THR A 100 4.96 4.53 20.00
C THR A 100 6.40 3.99 20.04
N GLY A 101 6.71 2.99 19.22
CA GLY A 101 7.98 2.28 19.21
C GLY A 101 7.96 0.99 20.01
N GLY A 102 9.13 0.36 20.14
CA GLY A 102 9.32 -0.90 20.85
C GLY A 102 9.93 -1.99 19.95
N ASN A 103 9.66 -3.25 20.27
CA ASN A 103 10.15 -4.38 19.51
C ASN A 103 9.23 -4.68 18.33
N ALA A 104 9.78 -4.73 17.14
CA ALA A 104 9.07 -5.19 15.97
C ALA A 104 8.84 -6.71 16.02
N VAL A 105 7.62 -7.13 15.67
CA VAL A 105 7.23 -8.54 15.63
C VAL A 105 7.08 -8.95 14.17
N ARG A 106 7.74 -10.04 13.77
CA ARG A 106 7.61 -10.63 12.44
C ARG A 106 6.24 -11.28 12.29
N VAL A 107 5.51 -10.90 11.25
CA VAL A 107 4.18 -11.43 10.94
C VAL A 107 4.27 -12.54 9.90
N THR A 108 5.06 -12.33 8.83
CA THR A 108 5.26 -13.32 7.77
C THR A 108 6.73 -13.36 7.36
N GLU A 109 7.15 -14.48 6.75
CA GLU A 109 8.51 -14.66 6.25
C GLU A 109 8.75 -14.03 4.88
N SER A 110 7.68 -13.76 4.16
CA SER A 110 7.71 -13.20 2.80
C SER A 110 6.48 -12.35 2.56
N GLY A 111 6.48 -11.62 1.44
CA GLY A 111 5.39 -10.77 1.02
C GLY A 111 5.80 -9.32 0.88
N THR A 112 5.02 -8.57 0.13
CA THR A 112 5.25 -7.15 -0.16
C THR A 112 3.97 -6.34 0.00
N THR A 113 4.10 -5.02 0.09
CA THR A 113 2.97 -4.09 0.17
C THR A 113 1.97 -4.38 1.30
N PRO A 114 2.46 -4.57 2.56
CA PRO A 114 1.56 -4.82 3.67
C PRO A 114 0.70 -3.60 3.97
N HIS A 115 -0.59 -3.82 4.24
CA HIS A 115 -1.52 -2.76 4.58
C HIS A 115 -2.72 -3.30 5.37
N PHE A 116 -3.44 -2.40 6.02
CA PHE A 116 -4.72 -2.69 6.66
C PHE A 116 -5.87 -2.24 5.75
N ALA A 117 -7.00 -2.91 5.87
CA ALA A 117 -8.28 -2.47 5.33
C ALA A 117 -9.16 -1.86 6.45
N ALA A 118 -10.43 -2.27 6.58
CA ALA A 118 -11.36 -1.70 7.56
C ALA A 118 -11.04 -2.05 9.02
N SER A 119 -10.34 -3.15 9.26
CA SER A 119 -10.09 -3.73 10.59
C SER A 119 -8.64 -3.52 11.04
N ASN A 120 -8.43 -3.41 12.36
CA ASN A 120 -7.09 -3.32 12.98
C ASN A 120 -6.41 -4.68 13.16
N ASP A 121 -7.12 -5.79 12.99
CA ASP A 121 -6.68 -7.13 13.33
C ASP A 121 -6.26 -7.98 12.13
N ARG A 122 -6.35 -7.43 10.90
CA ARG A 122 -6.03 -8.15 9.68
C ARG A 122 -5.12 -7.36 8.75
N ILE A 123 -4.01 -7.99 8.39
CA ILE A 123 -2.98 -7.45 7.50
C ILE A 123 -3.14 -8.10 6.13
N PHE A 124 -3.31 -7.29 5.09
CA PHE A 124 -3.29 -7.70 3.69
C PHE A 124 -1.91 -7.47 3.11
N TYR A 125 -1.50 -8.31 2.16
CA TYR A 125 -0.23 -8.15 1.46
C TYR A 125 -0.23 -8.90 0.12
N THR A 126 0.74 -8.60 -0.71
CA THR A 126 0.98 -9.30 -1.97
C THR A 126 2.00 -10.41 -1.76
N GLU A 127 1.64 -11.63 -2.11
CA GLU A 127 2.53 -12.81 -2.03
C GLU A 127 2.94 -13.27 -3.43
N SER A 128 4.16 -13.78 -3.55
CA SER A 128 4.67 -14.37 -4.79
C SER A 128 4.25 -15.83 -4.90
N GLY A 129 3.50 -16.19 -5.94
CA GLY A 129 3.30 -17.56 -6.39
C GLY A 129 4.26 -17.91 -7.53
N ALA A 130 4.15 -19.12 -8.08
CA ALA A 130 5.03 -19.62 -9.15
C ALA A 130 5.01 -18.70 -10.39
N ASN A 131 3.82 -18.43 -10.95
CA ASN A 131 3.63 -17.58 -12.13
C ASN A 131 2.60 -16.46 -11.91
N LYS A 132 2.19 -16.25 -10.67
CA LYS A 132 1.15 -15.29 -10.32
C LYS A 132 1.48 -14.58 -9.01
N ARG A 133 0.85 -13.43 -8.78
CA ARG A 133 0.81 -12.75 -7.49
C ARG A 133 -0.53 -13.02 -6.84
N LEU A 134 -0.52 -13.13 -5.52
CA LEU A 134 -1.71 -13.36 -4.72
C LEU A 134 -1.96 -12.18 -3.80
N LEU A 135 -3.22 -11.78 -3.66
CA LEU A 135 -3.68 -10.97 -2.55
C LEU A 135 -4.03 -11.91 -1.40
N VAL A 136 -3.29 -11.85 -0.34
CA VAL A 136 -3.49 -12.67 0.85
C VAL A 136 -3.67 -11.80 2.09
N SER A 137 -4.25 -12.36 3.15
CA SER A 137 -4.30 -11.71 4.45
C SER A 137 -4.05 -12.70 5.58
N VAL A 138 -3.56 -12.17 6.69
CA VAL A 138 -3.31 -12.89 7.94
C VAL A 138 -3.79 -12.04 9.13
N ASP A 139 -3.91 -12.64 10.30
CA ASP A 139 -4.08 -11.87 11.53
C ASP A 139 -2.75 -11.20 11.98
N LEU A 140 -2.75 -10.50 13.10
CA LEU A 140 -1.57 -9.81 13.61
C LEU A 140 -0.42 -10.74 14.02
N ASN A 141 -0.68 -12.03 14.18
CA ASN A 141 0.33 -13.04 14.53
C ASN A 141 0.84 -13.82 13.33
N GLY A 142 0.32 -13.53 12.12
CA GLY A 142 0.66 -14.26 10.90
C GLY A 142 -0.16 -15.52 10.69
N GLU A 143 -1.20 -15.72 11.49
CA GLU A 143 -2.07 -16.87 11.44
C GLU A 143 -3.35 -16.60 10.63
N ALA A 144 -4.25 -17.58 10.55
CA ALA A 144 -5.54 -17.48 9.86
C ALA A 144 -5.41 -16.93 8.42
N LYS A 145 -4.40 -17.40 7.69
CA LYS A 145 -4.12 -16.99 6.31
C LYS A 145 -5.32 -17.25 5.40
N ARG A 146 -5.64 -16.26 4.56
CA ARG A 146 -6.68 -16.33 3.54
C ARG A 146 -6.15 -15.83 2.22
N SER A 147 -6.47 -16.52 1.13
CA SER A 147 -6.23 -16.06 -0.25
C SER A 147 -7.51 -15.41 -0.78
N HIS A 148 -7.41 -14.20 -1.29
CA HIS A 148 -8.55 -13.42 -1.77
C HIS A 148 -8.57 -13.33 -3.29
N ALA A 149 -7.42 -13.11 -3.91
CA ALA A 149 -7.30 -12.99 -5.35
C ALA A 149 -5.94 -13.48 -5.84
N SER A 150 -5.89 -13.90 -7.10
CA SER A 150 -4.62 -14.17 -7.78
C SER A 150 -4.66 -13.67 -9.22
N GLY A 151 -3.51 -13.20 -9.74
CA GLY A 151 -3.41 -12.71 -11.11
C GLY A 151 -2.03 -12.90 -11.70
N GLU A 152 -1.99 -13.30 -12.97
CA GLU A 152 -0.78 -13.32 -13.77
C GLU A 152 -0.40 -11.89 -14.18
N LEU A 153 0.91 -11.64 -14.35
CA LEU A 153 1.44 -10.31 -14.71
C LEU A 153 0.98 -9.19 -13.76
N THR A 154 0.45 -9.54 -12.60
CA THR A 154 0.07 -8.62 -11.54
C THR A 154 1.30 -8.33 -10.68
N THR A 155 1.47 -7.08 -10.27
CA THR A 155 2.65 -6.66 -9.49
C THR A 155 2.33 -6.26 -8.07
N ILE A 156 1.12 -5.73 -7.83
CA ILE A 156 0.71 -5.17 -6.54
C ILE A 156 -0.80 -5.28 -6.35
N TYR A 157 -1.22 -5.46 -5.12
CA TYR A 157 -2.60 -5.37 -4.66
C TYR A 157 -2.72 -4.35 -3.53
N GLU A 158 -3.81 -3.57 -3.53
CA GLU A 158 -4.15 -2.60 -2.48
C GLU A 158 -5.64 -2.74 -2.16
N VAL A 159 -6.00 -3.16 -0.96
CA VAL A 159 -7.39 -3.23 -0.50
C VAL A 159 -7.84 -1.85 -0.05
N SER A 160 -9.07 -1.46 -0.39
CA SER A 160 -9.63 -0.18 0.01
C SER A 160 -9.80 -0.08 1.53
N PRO A 161 -9.66 1.11 2.13
CA PRO A 161 -9.80 1.31 3.57
C PRO A 161 -11.13 0.87 4.17
N ASP A 162 -12.20 0.88 3.38
CA ASP A 162 -13.53 0.39 3.76
C ASP A 162 -13.69 -1.14 3.66
N GLY A 163 -12.72 -1.82 3.00
CA GLY A 163 -12.71 -3.26 2.82
C GLY A 163 -13.65 -3.76 1.71
N ASN A 164 -14.22 -2.88 0.89
CA ASN A 164 -15.21 -3.27 -0.12
C ASN A 164 -14.59 -3.60 -1.48
N ASN A 165 -13.40 -3.05 -1.77
CA ASN A 165 -12.73 -3.21 -3.05
C ASN A 165 -11.25 -3.54 -2.87
N PHE A 166 -10.65 -4.05 -3.91
CA PHE A 166 -9.19 -4.04 -4.05
C PHE A 166 -8.80 -3.52 -5.42
N ALA A 167 -7.73 -2.74 -5.45
CA ALA A 167 -7.06 -2.33 -6.67
C ALA A 167 -5.88 -3.27 -6.95
N PHE A 168 -5.59 -3.51 -8.22
CA PHE A 168 -4.40 -4.26 -8.63
C PHE A 168 -3.77 -3.65 -9.88
N ARG A 169 -2.47 -3.83 -10.03
CA ARG A 169 -1.74 -3.38 -11.21
C ARG A 169 -1.34 -4.59 -12.05
N GLN A 170 -1.88 -4.68 -13.26
CA GLN A 170 -1.59 -5.72 -14.24
C GLN A 170 -1.13 -5.06 -15.55
N ASN A 171 -0.02 -5.52 -16.11
CA ASN A 171 0.56 -4.93 -17.32
C ASN A 171 0.69 -3.39 -17.24
N TYR A 172 1.19 -2.89 -16.11
CA TYR A 172 1.35 -1.46 -15.77
C TYR A 172 0.06 -0.67 -15.55
N GLU A 173 -1.10 -1.21 -15.88
CA GLU A 173 -2.40 -0.55 -15.75
C GLU A 173 -3.08 -0.89 -14.43
N ALA A 174 -3.84 0.06 -13.87
CA ALA A 174 -4.63 -0.13 -12.66
C ALA A 174 -6.03 -0.61 -12.97
N PHE A 175 -6.46 -1.59 -12.20
CA PHE A 175 -7.80 -2.18 -12.21
C PHE A 175 -8.37 -2.23 -10.81
N VAL A 176 -9.69 -2.25 -10.70
CA VAL A 176 -10.41 -2.41 -9.43
C VAL A 176 -11.41 -3.54 -9.54
N MET A 177 -11.52 -4.33 -8.47
CA MET A 177 -12.51 -5.38 -8.28
C MET A 177 -13.15 -5.27 -6.90
N PRO A 178 -14.40 -5.74 -6.71
CA PRO A 178 -14.98 -5.89 -5.39
C PRO A 178 -14.23 -6.96 -4.58
N LEU A 179 -13.98 -6.68 -3.30
CA LEU A 179 -13.44 -7.65 -2.35
C LEU A 179 -14.60 -8.47 -1.79
N MET A 180 -14.61 -9.75 -2.12
CA MET A 180 -15.66 -10.65 -1.62
C MET A 180 -15.35 -11.09 -0.18
N PRO A 181 -16.34 -11.08 0.71
CA PRO A 181 -16.20 -11.68 2.02
C PRO A 181 -16.03 -13.20 1.89
N GLY A 182 -15.19 -13.78 2.74
CA GLY A 182 -14.98 -15.23 2.77
C GLY A 182 -13.57 -15.65 2.36
N THR A 183 -13.43 -16.93 2.01
CA THR A 183 -12.13 -17.57 1.73
C THR A 183 -11.96 -17.98 0.26
N GLN A 184 -12.92 -17.69 -0.61
CA GLN A 184 -12.83 -18.05 -2.01
C GLN A 184 -11.90 -17.07 -2.76
N GLU A 185 -10.82 -17.62 -3.32
CA GLU A 185 -9.91 -16.87 -4.19
C GLU A 185 -10.59 -16.56 -5.53
N VAL A 186 -10.47 -15.33 -5.99
CA VAL A 186 -10.95 -14.90 -7.30
C VAL A 186 -9.79 -14.62 -8.25
N THR A 187 -10.01 -14.81 -9.55
CA THR A 187 -9.02 -14.43 -10.57
C THR A 187 -9.06 -12.92 -10.79
N ALA A 188 -7.96 -12.23 -10.49
CA ALA A 188 -7.75 -10.83 -10.81
C ALA A 188 -7.14 -10.71 -12.21
N SER A 189 -7.97 -10.44 -13.22
CA SER A 189 -7.55 -10.37 -14.62
C SER A 189 -8.31 -9.30 -15.38
N SER A 190 -7.56 -8.54 -16.19
CA SER A 190 -8.11 -7.55 -17.12
C SER A 190 -8.92 -8.16 -18.27
N SER A 191 -8.71 -9.45 -18.58
CA SER A 191 -9.36 -10.16 -19.67
C SER A 191 -10.67 -10.87 -19.29
N GLY A 192 -11.04 -10.84 -18.01
CA GLY A 192 -12.27 -11.41 -17.50
C GLY A 192 -12.08 -12.06 -16.12
N SER A 193 -13.13 -11.99 -15.35
CA SER A 193 -13.26 -12.58 -14.02
C SER A 193 -14.71 -12.96 -13.76
N ALA A 194 -14.94 -13.78 -12.74
CA ALA A 194 -16.30 -14.06 -12.24
C ALA A 194 -16.95 -12.80 -11.64
N LEU A 195 -16.15 -11.80 -11.27
CA LEU A 195 -16.57 -10.51 -10.73
C LEU A 195 -16.30 -9.38 -11.73
N PRO A 196 -17.01 -8.25 -11.64
CA PRO A 196 -16.74 -7.10 -12.47
C PRO A 196 -15.34 -6.55 -12.24
N VAL A 197 -14.65 -6.25 -13.33
CA VAL A 197 -13.31 -5.65 -13.35
C VAL A 197 -13.41 -4.29 -14.00
N VAL A 198 -12.94 -3.26 -13.31
CA VAL A 198 -12.95 -1.89 -13.81
C VAL A 198 -11.53 -1.44 -14.09
N LYS A 199 -11.21 -1.13 -15.35
CA LYS A 199 -9.95 -0.49 -15.70
C LYS A 199 -10.04 0.99 -15.34
N VAL A 200 -9.12 1.48 -14.49
CA VAL A 200 -9.13 2.87 -14.01
C VAL A 200 -8.00 3.72 -14.58
N SER A 201 -6.92 3.13 -15.07
CA SER A 201 -5.81 3.87 -15.67
C SER A 201 -5.73 3.72 -17.18
N LYS A 202 -4.98 4.62 -17.83
CA LYS A 202 -4.62 4.54 -19.26
C LYS A 202 -3.16 4.97 -19.41
N GLY A 203 -2.34 4.05 -19.92
CA GLY A 203 -0.91 4.28 -20.18
C GLY A 203 -0.01 3.98 -18.99
N GLY A 204 -0.57 3.59 -17.86
CA GLY A 204 0.16 3.17 -16.66
C GLY A 204 -0.42 3.70 -15.36
N ALA A 205 0.04 3.14 -14.24
CA ALA A 205 -0.34 3.57 -12.89
C ALA A 205 0.78 3.26 -11.91
N ASP A 206 1.50 4.27 -11.49
CA ASP A 206 2.51 4.18 -10.44
C ASP A 206 1.98 4.76 -9.12
N TYR A 207 2.55 4.33 -8.01
CA TYR A 207 2.20 4.83 -6.67
C TYR A 207 0.70 4.82 -6.37
N MET A 208 0.04 3.74 -6.80
CA MET A 208 -1.39 3.56 -6.59
C MET A 208 -1.73 3.51 -5.10
N HIS A 209 -2.72 4.28 -4.66
CA HIS A 209 -3.19 4.28 -3.28
C HIS A 209 -4.63 4.77 -3.17
N TRP A 210 -5.32 4.32 -2.14
CA TRP A 210 -6.67 4.75 -1.83
C TRP A 210 -6.70 6.05 -1.04
N SER A 211 -7.75 6.85 -1.27
CA SER A 211 -8.10 7.92 -0.34
C SER A 211 -8.39 7.38 1.06
N ARG A 212 -8.36 8.25 2.06
CA ARG A 212 -8.55 7.90 3.47
C ARG A 212 -9.77 7.03 3.76
N ASN A 213 -10.89 7.31 3.10
CA ASN A 213 -12.18 6.64 3.32
C ASN A 213 -12.47 5.54 2.27
N GLY A 214 -11.59 5.32 1.31
CA GLY A 214 -11.83 4.39 0.21
C GLY A 214 -12.77 4.92 -0.87
N ASP A 215 -13.12 6.21 -0.86
CA ASP A 215 -14.02 6.84 -1.83
C ASP A 215 -13.35 7.19 -3.16
N ALA A 216 -12.03 7.17 -3.22
CA ALA A 216 -11.25 7.40 -4.44
C ALA A 216 -9.98 6.56 -4.49
N LEU A 217 -9.56 6.19 -5.68
CA LEU A 217 -8.24 5.64 -5.98
C LEU A 217 -7.40 6.69 -6.69
N HIS A 218 -6.18 6.88 -6.22
CA HIS A 218 -5.19 7.79 -6.80
C HIS A 218 -4.02 7.01 -7.37
N TRP A 219 -3.43 7.51 -8.45
CA TRP A 219 -2.17 6.99 -9.01
C TRP A 219 -1.42 8.09 -9.75
N ALA A 220 -0.13 7.90 -9.93
CA ALA A 220 0.70 8.80 -10.73
C ALA A 220 1.03 8.19 -12.10
N LEU A 221 1.19 9.04 -13.10
CA LEU A 221 1.80 8.71 -14.37
C LEU A 221 2.69 9.88 -14.78
N GLY A 222 3.99 9.69 -14.69
CA GLY A 222 4.95 10.79 -14.80
C GLY A 222 4.67 11.86 -13.73
N PRO A 223 4.62 13.15 -14.09
CA PRO A 223 4.37 14.23 -13.14
C PRO A 223 2.88 14.44 -12.80
N THR A 224 1.98 13.64 -13.37
CA THR A 224 0.53 13.85 -13.24
C THR A 224 -0.07 12.90 -12.20
N LEU A 225 -0.84 13.46 -11.27
CA LEU A 225 -1.67 12.71 -10.32
C LEU A 225 -3.08 12.53 -10.89
N TYR A 226 -3.54 11.29 -10.94
CA TYR A 226 -4.88 10.91 -11.39
C TYR A 226 -5.73 10.45 -10.21
N THR A 227 -7.04 10.62 -10.34
CA THR A 227 -8.03 10.21 -9.34
C THR A 227 -9.25 9.61 -10.02
N ALA A 228 -9.72 8.47 -9.53
CA ALA A 228 -10.98 7.87 -9.91
C ALA A 228 -11.87 7.68 -8.67
N GLN A 229 -13.12 8.16 -8.76
CA GLN A 229 -14.08 8.05 -7.66
C GLN A 229 -14.72 6.66 -7.65
N THR A 230 -14.79 6.01 -6.50
CA THR A 230 -15.38 4.66 -6.36
C THR A 230 -16.85 4.59 -6.76
N SER A 231 -17.59 5.67 -6.58
CA SER A 231 -18.99 5.79 -7.00
C SER A 231 -19.19 5.60 -8.51
N THR A 232 -18.14 5.71 -9.30
CA THR A 232 -18.17 5.53 -10.76
C THR A 232 -17.77 4.12 -11.22
N PHE A 233 -17.25 3.26 -10.33
CA PHE A 233 -16.73 1.95 -10.70
C PHE A 233 -17.81 0.97 -11.14
N TYR A 234 -18.92 0.97 -10.44
CA TYR A 234 -20.00 0.01 -10.64
C TYR A 234 -21.35 0.73 -10.75
N PRO A 235 -21.67 1.36 -11.89
CA PRO A 235 -22.88 2.17 -12.03
C PRO A 235 -24.19 1.38 -11.81
N ASN A 236 -24.15 0.05 -11.97
CA ASN A 236 -25.28 -0.86 -11.75
C ASN A 236 -25.10 -1.74 -10.49
N GLY A 237 -24.19 -1.35 -9.59
CA GLY A 237 -23.82 -2.11 -8.40
C GLY A 237 -22.59 -3.01 -8.60
N PRO A 238 -21.92 -3.43 -7.50
CA PRO A 238 -20.66 -4.14 -7.55
C PRO A 238 -20.71 -5.55 -8.14
N LEU A 239 -21.87 -6.12 -8.36
CA LEU A 239 -22.07 -7.44 -8.97
C LEU A 239 -22.55 -7.37 -10.41
N ALA A 240 -22.67 -6.18 -11.00
CA ALA A 240 -23.13 -6.02 -12.38
C ALA A 240 -22.00 -6.36 -13.37
N LYS A 241 -22.28 -7.28 -14.30
CA LYS A 241 -21.31 -7.76 -15.32
C LYS A 241 -20.95 -6.70 -16.38
N ASP A 242 -21.73 -5.62 -16.49
CA ASP A 242 -21.63 -4.63 -17.57
C ASP A 242 -21.12 -3.25 -17.09
N ALA A 243 -20.25 -3.21 -16.08
CA ALA A 243 -19.66 -1.97 -15.62
C ALA A 243 -18.87 -1.31 -16.77
N LYS A 244 -19.32 -0.14 -17.23
CA LYS A 244 -18.61 0.62 -18.27
C LYS A 244 -17.30 1.17 -17.71
N PRO A 245 -16.25 1.23 -18.53
CA PRO A 245 -14.98 1.79 -18.08
C PRO A 245 -15.17 3.25 -17.63
N VAL A 246 -14.50 3.58 -16.52
CA VAL A 246 -14.53 4.91 -15.92
C VAL A 246 -13.96 5.94 -16.91
N LYS A 247 -14.65 7.07 -17.10
CA LYS A 247 -14.06 8.21 -17.80
C LYS A 247 -12.98 8.82 -16.94
N PHE A 248 -11.77 8.90 -17.48
CA PHE A 248 -10.66 9.60 -16.84
C PHE A 248 -11.00 11.08 -16.69
N VAL A 249 -10.95 11.56 -15.47
CA VAL A 249 -10.91 13.00 -15.21
C VAL A 249 -9.45 13.33 -14.90
N SER A 250 -8.76 13.90 -15.87
CA SER A 250 -7.43 14.46 -15.62
C SER A 250 -7.59 15.57 -14.57
N PRO A 251 -6.79 15.60 -13.50
CA PRO A 251 -6.73 16.78 -12.66
C PRO A 251 -6.40 17.97 -13.54
N LYS A 252 -7.20 19.00 -13.48
CA LYS A 252 -6.82 20.29 -14.06
C LYS A 252 -5.66 20.79 -13.19
N ASP A 253 -4.53 20.97 -13.82
CA ASP A 253 -3.28 21.48 -13.27
C ASP A 253 -2.48 20.44 -12.45
N GLY A 254 -1.38 20.00 -13.06
CA GLY A 254 -0.34 19.27 -12.36
C GLY A 254 0.27 20.13 -11.25
N ILE A 255 0.71 19.44 -10.20
CA ILE A 255 1.52 20.04 -9.13
C ILE A 255 2.87 20.46 -9.72
#